data_0d8dac13ff824c38faf4d9e7b23a381d
#
_entry.id   0d8dac13ff824c38faf4d9e7b23a381d
#
_cell.length_a   1.000
_cell.length_b   1.000
_cell.length_c   1.000
_cell.angle_alpha   90.00
_cell.angle_beta   90.00
_cell.angle_gamma   90.00
#
_symmetry.space_group_name_H-M   'P 1'
#
loop_
_entity.id
_entity.type
_entity.pdbx_description
1 polymer ?
#
loop_
_entity_poly.entity_id
_entity_poly.type
_entity_poly.pdbx_seq_one_letter_code
_entity_poly.pdbx_strand_id
1 'polypeptide(L)'
;MDVAQAAHGGAMIVAGVGSRRGASAQEVCAAVRGALARYGIRLGEISLMATPALKGSEPGIMKGALDLGLLLVMVPQAQMEAAGARAVTHSERVVALMGVPSVAEAAALAAAGRGSTLLGPRFVLGPVTCALARERDKASPEADPT
;
A
#
# COMPACT_ATOMS: atom_id res chain seq x y z
N MET A 1 9.00 -21.32 0.55
CA MET A 1 8.50 -21.12 0.84
C MET A 1 7.99 -20.61 0.77
N ASP A 2 7.92 -20.43 0.76
CA ASP A 2 7.37 -20.03 0.92
C ASP A 2 6.58 -20.20 1.06
N VAL A 3 6.96 -20.46 0.18
CA VAL A 3 6.07 -21.20 0.56
C VAL A 3 5.46 -21.03 1.83
N ALA A 4 6.15 -20.78 2.63
CA ALA A 4 5.66 -20.54 3.91
C ALA A 4 4.49 -19.59 3.95
N GLN A 5 4.47 -18.73 3.04
CA GLN A 5 3.41 -17.78 2.99
C GLN A 5 2.10 -18.43 2.73
N ALA A 6 2.12 -19.36 1.82
CA ALA A 6 0.91 -20.10 1.56
C ALA A 6 0.49 -20.86 2.79
N ALA A 7 1.44 -21.32 3.54
CA ALA A 7 1.14 -22.09 4.73
C ALA A 7 0.41 -21.26 5.77
N HIS A 8 0.56 -19.96 5.72
CA HIS A 8 -0.18 -19.12 6.64
C HIS A 8 -1.65 -19.09 6.32
N GLY A 9 -2.02 -19.49 5.12
CA GLY A 9 -3.41 -19.42 4.75
C GLY A 9 -3.92 -18.01 4.71
N GLY A 10 -3.06 -17.04 4.93
CA GLY A 10 -3.48 -15.67 4.99
C GLY A 10 -3.49 -15.01 3.63
N ALA A 11 -4.30 -14.00 3.50
CA ALA A 11 -4.34 -13.19 2.30
C ALA A 11 -3.10 -12.31 2.22
N MET A 12 -2.75 -11.92 1.00
CA MET A 12 -1.65 -11.01 0.76
C MET A 12 -1.94 -9.67 1.41
N ILE A 13 -0.94 -9.06 2.03
CA ILE A 13 -1.04 -7.72 2.56
C ILE A 13 -0.06 -6.84 1.82
N VAL A 14 -0.54 -5.70 1.35
CA VAL A 14 0.23 -4.75 0.57
C VAL A 14 0.40 -3.46 1.35
N ALA A 15 1.62 -2.92 1.35
CA ALA A 15 1.88 -1.62 1.93
C ALA A 15 1.93 -0.58 0.81
N GLY A 16 0.91 0.28 0.75
CA GLY A 16 0.89 1.39 -0.21
C GLY A 16 1.60 2.59 0.38
N VAL A 17 2.44 3.23 -0.42
CA VAL A 17 3.27 4.33 0.05
C VAL A 17 3.13 5.53 -0.86
N GLY A 18 2.97 6.70 -0.25
CA GLY A 18 3.06 7.97 -0.93
C GLY A 18 4.01 8.86 -0.17
N SER A 19 4.64 9.80 -0.86
CA SER A 19 5.58 10.68 -0.20
C SER A 19 5.65 12.02 -0.90
N ARG A 20 6.14 13.01 -0.17
CA ARG A 20 6.55 14.26 -0.77
C ARG A 20 7.86 14.02 -1.50
N ARG A 21 8.14 14.88 -2.47
CA ARG A 21 9.39 14.82 -3.21
C ARG A 21 10.57 14.91 -2.25
N GLY A 22 11.56 14.07 -2.45
CA GLY A 22 12.79 14.13 -1.67
C GLY A 22 12.76 13.40 -0.34
N ALA A 23 11.68 12.68 -0.05
CA ALA A 23 11.65 11.87 1.16
C ALA A 23 12.78 10.85 1.11
N SER A 24 13.43 10.62 2.24
CA SER A 24 14.55 9.69 2.32
C SER A 24 14.06 8.25 2.48
N ALA A 25 14.96 7.31 2.18
CA ALA A 25 14.65 5.89 2.42
C ALA A 25 14.36 5.63 3.89
N GLN A 26 15.08 6.30 4.78
CA GLN A 26 14.83 6.15 6.21
C GLN A 26 13.44 6.61 6.58
N GLU A 27 12.99 7.72 5.99
CA GLU A 27 11.65 8.21 6.25
C GLU A 27 10.59 7.26 5.72
N VAL A 28 10.83 6.68 4.55
CA VAL A 28 9.92 5.68 4.00
C VAL A 28 9.85 4.45 4.90
N CYS A 29 11.01 3.94 5.31
CA CYS A 29 11.04 2.76 6.18
C CYS A 29 10.35 3.04 7.51
N ALA A 30 10.56 4.22 8.08
CA ALA A 30 9.94 4.57 9.35
C ALA A 30 8.42 4.62 9.23
N ALA A 31 7.91 5.16 8.13
CA ALA A 31 6.46 5.23 7.94
C ALA A 31 5.85 3.85 7.76
N VAL A 32 6.52 2.98 7.00
CA VAL A 32 6.03 1.62 6.82
C VAL A 32 6.03 0.89 8.16
N ARG A 33 7.14 0.96 8.91
CA ARG A 33 7.20 0.30 10.21
C ARG A 33 6.19 0.86 11.18
N GLY A 34 5.92 2.17 11.12
CA GLY A 34 4.90 2.78 11.96
C GLY A 34 3.51 2.27 11.64
N ALA A 35 3.21 2.11 10.36
CA ALA A 35 1.91 1.56 9.95
C ALA A 35 1.78 0.12 10.43
N LEU A 36 2.85 -0.66 10.30
CA LEU A 36 2.84 -2.05 10.77
C LEU A 36 2.56 -2.12 12.26
N ALA A 37 3.24 -1.28 13.03
CA ALA A 37 3.04 -1.25 14.48
C ALA A 37 1.60 -0.85 14.83
N ARG A 38 1.07 0.12 14.08
CA ARG A 38 -0.28 0.60 14.32
C ARG A 38 -1.31 -0.50 14.20
N TYR A 39 -1.14 -1.35 13.21
CA TYR A 39 -2.13 -2.39 12.91
C TYR A 39 -1.72 -3.77 13.34
N GLY A 40 -0.62 -3.89 14.10
CA GLY A 40 -0.21 -5.18 14.63
C GLY A 40 0.26 -6.17 13.58
N ILE A 41 0.84 -5.68 12.51
CA ILE A 41 1.33 -6.50 11.39
C ILE A 41 2.84 -6.57 11.46
N ARG A 42 3.40 -7.76 11.19
CA ARG A 42 4.84 -7.92 11.12
C ARG A 42 5.31 -7.72 9.69
N LEU A 43 6.54 -7.23 9.55
CA LEU A 43 7.09 -6.98 8.22
C LEU A 43 7.04 -8.23 7.34
N GLY A 44 7.28 -9.39 7.93
CA GLY A 44 7.24 -10.64 7.18
C GLY A 44 5.87 -10.98 6.61
N GLU A 45 4.82 -10.32 7.07
CA GLU A 45 3.48 -10.55 6.56
C GLU A 45 3.18 -9.69 5.33
N ILE A 46 4.04 -8.72 5.03
CA ILE A 46 3.83 -7.85 3.86
C ILE A 46 4.38 -8.53 2.63
N SER A 47 3.55 -8.64 1.61
CA SER A 47 3.93 -9.31 0.37
C SER A 47 4.68 -8.38 -0.57
N LEU A 48 4.24 -7.13 -0.65
CA LEU A 48 4.90 -6.16 -1.52
C LEU A 48 4.55 -4.75 -1.09
N MET A 49 5.30 -3.81 -1.64
CA MET A 49 5.07 -2.38 -1.44
C MET A 49 4.57 -1.81 -2.76
N ALA A 50 3.61 -0.90 -2.70
CA ALA A 50 3.03 -0.31 -3.89
C ALA A 50 3.09 1.21 -3.82
N THR A 51 3.31 1.85 -4.96
CA THR A 51 3.32 3.30 -5.04
C THR A 51 2.78 3.70 -6.42
N PRO A 52 2.25 4.92 -6.58
CA PRO A 52 1.80 5.34 -7.92
C PRO A 52 2.97 5.37 -8.90
N ALA A 53 2.69 5.02 -10.15
CA ALA A 53 3.74 5.05 -11.17
C ALA A 53 4.39 6.42 -11.27
N LEU A 54 3.62 7.49 -11.04
CA LEU A 54 4.16 8.84 -11.05
C LEU A 54 5.21 9.07 -9.97
N LYS A 55 5.19 8.27 -8.91
CA LYS A 55 6.15 8.37 -7.81
C LYS A 55 7.16 7.24 -7.81
N GLY A 56 7.08 6.35 -8.78
CA GLY A 56 7.93 5.17 -8.79
C GLY A 56 9.41 5.49 -8.97
N SER A 57 9.72 6.68 -9.47
CA SER A 57 11.12 7.08 -9.65
C SER A 57 11.68 7.84 -8.45
N GLU A 58 10.90 8.02 -7.38
CA GLU A 58 11.42 8.66 -6.17
C GLU A 58 12.48 7.78 -5.54
N PRO A 59 13.74 8.25 -5.45
CA PRO A 59 14.81 7.38 -4.95
C PRO A 59 14.57 6.86 -3.53
N GLY A 60 13.95 7.68 -2.68
CA GLY A 60 13.67 7.26 -1.31
C GLY A 60 12.70 6.11 -1.23
N ILE A 61 11.68 6.10 -2.10
CA ILE A 61 10.71 5.02 -2.12
C ILE A 61 11.38 3.75 -2.64
N MET A 62 12.14 3.87 -3.73
CA MET A 62 12.82 2.71 -4.31
C MET A 62 13.80 2.10 -3.32
N LYS A 63 14.62 2.93 -2.71
CA LYS A 63 15.60 2.45 -1.76
C LYS A 63 14.95 1.94 -0.48
N GLY A 64 13.87 2.58 -0.05
CA GLY A 64 13.13 2.14 1.11
C GLY A 64 12.58 0.73 0.94
N ALA A 65 12.02 0.45 -0.23
CA ALA A 65 11.53 -0.90 -0.53
C ALA A 65 12.69 -1.90 -0.49
N LEU A 66 13.81 -1.53 -1.09
CA LEU A 66 14.98 -2.39 -1.09
C LEU A 66 15.47 -2.64 0.33
N ASP A 67 15.55 -1.60 1.15
CA ASP A 67 16.01 -1.73 2.53
C ASP A 67 15.07 -2.60 3.37
N LEU A 68 13.79 -2.58 3.06
CA LEU A 68 12.81 -3.42 3.76
C LEU A 68 12.73 -4.82 3.20
N GLY A 69 13.39 -5.06 2.08
CA GLY A 69 13.34 -6.37 1.44
C GLY A 69 12.03 -6.64 0.74
N LEU A 70 11.33 -5.59 0.32
CA LEU A 70 10.03 -5.71 -0.32
C LEU A 70 10.11 -5.42 -1.81
N LEU A 71 9.39 -6.21 -2.58
CA LEU A 71 9.21 -5.93 -4.00
C LEU A 71 8.37 -4.67 -4.14
N LEU A 72 8.78 -3.77 -5.03
CA LEU A 72 8.04 -2.53 -5.27
C LEU A 72 7.24 -2.64 -6.55
N VAL A 73 5.94 -2.38 -6.45
CA VAL A 73 5.04 -2.38 -7.59
C VAL A 73 4.61 -0.94 -7.85
N MET A 74 4.70 -0.54 -9.11
CA MET A 74 4.25 0.79 -9.53
C MET A 74 2.87 0.68 -10.13
N VAL A 75 1.93 1.43 -9.55
CA VAL A 75 0.52 1.33 -9.92
C VAL A 75 0.18 2.38 -10.98
N PRO A 76 -0.33 1.97 -12.15
CA PRO A 76 -0.72 2.92 -13.19
C PRO A 76 -1.84 3.85 -12.73
N GLN A 77 -1.89 5.03 -13.30
CA GLN A 77 -2.85 6.05 -12.90
C GLN A 77 -4.29 5.57 -12.99
N ALA A 78 -4.64 4.85 -14.05
CA ALA A 78 -6.00 4.37 -14.22
C ALA A 78 -6.41 3.43 -13.07
N GLN A 79 -5.48 2.59 -12.62
CA GLN A 79 -5.76 1.70 -11.51
C GLN A 79 -5.84 2.45 -10.19
N MET A 80 -5.04 3.51 -10.06
CA MET A 80 -5.12 4.38 -8.89
C MET A 80 -6.50 5.00 -8.78
N GLU A 81 -7.02 5.51 -9.89
CA GLU A 81 -8.32 6.15 -9.90
C GLU A 81 -9.43 5.16 -9.60
N ALA A 82 -9.36 3.98 -10.18
CA ALA A 82 -10.37 2.95 -9.93
C ALA A 82 -10.39 2.53 -8.47
N ALA A 83 -9.22 2.42 -7.85
CA ALA A 83 -9.13 2.02 -6.45
C ALA A 83 -9.46 3.17 -5.51
N GLY A 84 -9.27 4.40 -5.94
CA GLY A 84 -9.46 5.57 -5.09
C GLY A 84 -10.86 5.69 -4.53
N ALA A 85 -11.85 5.14 -5.22
CA ALA A 85 -13.23 5.20 -4.74
C ALA A 85 -13.42 4.43 -3.43
N ARG A 86 -12.49 3.52 -3.10
CA ARG A 86 -12.58 2.72 -1.88
C ARG A 86 -11.70 3.23 -0.75
N ALA A 87 -11.04 4.37 -0.96
CA ALA A 87 -10.17 4.94 0.05
C ALA A 87 -10.99 5.42 1.24
N VAL A 88 -10.45 5.25 2.46
CA VAL A 88 -11.11 5.72 3.66
C VAL A 88 -10.72 7.17 4.00
N THR A 89 -9.49 7.56 3.63
CA THR A 89 -9.05 8.93 3.85
C THR A 89 -9.36 9.76 2.63
N HIS A 90 -9.99 10.92 2.81
CA HIS A 90 -10.33 11.79 1.71
C HIS A 90 -9.61 13.11 1.87
N SER A 91 -8.75 13.45 0.92
CA SER A 91 -8.00 14.70 0.93
C SER A 91 -8.23 15.42 -0.39
N GLU A 92 -8.85 16.61 -0.32
CA GLU A 92 -9.12 17.39 -1.52
C GLU A 92 -7.84 17.80 -2.22
N ARG A 93 -6.80 18.07 -1.44
CA ARG A 93 -5.52 18.42 -2.02
C ARG A 93 -4.94 17.28 -2.85
N VAL A 94 -5.03 16.06 -2.33
CA VAL A 94 -4.54 14.90 -3.05
C VAL A 94 -5.37 14.65 -4.30
N VAL A 95 -6.69 14.81 -4.19
CA VAL A 95 -7.55 14.65 -5.36
C VAL A 95 -7.15 15.66 -6.45
N ALA A 96 -6.91 16.91 -6.07
CA ALA A 96 -6.54 17.94 -7.02
C ALA A 96 -5.21 17.63 -7.71
N LEU A 97 -4.25 17.07 -6.99
CA LEU A 97 -2.91 16.81 -7.52
C LEU A 97 -2.78 15.46 -8.19
N MET A 98 -3.43 14.44 -7.66
CA MET A 98 -3.20 13.07 -8.08
C MET A 98 -4.43 12.39 -8.66
N GLY A 99 -5.58 13.01 -8.57
CA GLY A 99 -6.81 12.43 -9.09
C GLY A 99 -7.44 11.37 -8.20
N VAL A 100 -6.92 11.18 -6.99
CA VAL A 100 -7.46 10.19 -6.05
C VAL A 100 -7.47 10.79 -4.64
N PRO A 101 -8.38 10.33 -3.76
CA PRO A 101 -8.49 10.90 -2.41
C PRO A 101 -7.30 10.64 -1.52
N SER A 102 -6.65 9.51 -1.68
CA SER A 102 -5.48 9.14 -0.87
C SER A 102 -4.58 8.26 -1.70
N VAL A 103 -3.37 8.75 -1.95
CA VAL A 103 -2.42 8.05 -2.80
C VAL A 103 -2.00 6.71 -2.18
N ALA A 104 -1.67 6.72 -0.90
CA ALA A 104 -1.21 5.49 -0.25
C ALA A 104 -2.31 4.44 -0.21
N GLU A 105 -3.53 4.86 0.13
CA GLU A 105 -4.65 3.93 0.20
C GLU A 105 -5.00 3.38 -1.18
N ALA A 106 -5.02 4.25 -2.19
CA ALA A 106 -5.34 3.81 -3.54
C ALA A 106 -4.28 2.84 -4.08
N ALA A 107 -3.01 3.12 -3.83
CA ALA A 107 -1.94 2.23 -4.28
C ALA A 107 -2.04 0.87 -3.61
N ALA A 108 -2.31 0.85 -2.31
CA ALA A 108 -2.44 -0.40 -1.59
C ALA A 108 -3.61 -1.23 -2.11
N LEU A 109 -4.77 -0.59 -2.28
CA LEU A 109 -5.96 -1.28 -2.76
C LEU A 109 -5.78 -1.79 -4.19
N ALA A 110 -5.20 -0.96 -5.05
CA ALA A 110 -4.99 -1.36 -6.44
C ALA A 110 -4.08 -2.58 -6.54
N ALA A 111 -2.97 -2.56 -5.80
CA ALA A 111 -2.02 -3.67 -5.85
C ALA A 111 -2.55 -4.92 -5.16
N ALA A 112 -3.37 -4.76 -4.13
CA ALA A 112 -3.96 -5.91 -3.45
C ALA A 112 -5.11 -6.53 -4.24
N GLY A 113 -5.67 -5.78 -5.20
CA GLY A 113 -6.62 -6.35 -6.13
C GLY A 113 -8.08 -6.08 -5.80
N ARG A 114 -8.93 -6.60 -6.69
CA ARG A 114 -10.38 -6.44 -6.54
C ARG A 114 -10.84 -7.08 -5.24
N GLY A 115 -11.74 -6.39 -4.57
CA GLY A 115 -12.28 -6.92 -3.33
C GLY A 115 -11.37 -6.76 -2.13
N SER A 116 -10.17 -6.18 -2.31
CA SER A 116 -9.29 -5.93 -1.20
C SER A 116 -9.87 -4.86 -0.28
N THR A 117 -9.43 -4.87 0.97
CA THR A 117 -9.89 -3.89 1.95
C THR A 117 -8.72 -3.32 2.71
N LEU A 118 -8.88 -2.07 3.13
CA LEU A 118 -7.87 -1.42 3.95
C LEU A 118 -7.99 -1.91 5.39
N LEU A 119 -6.85 -2.04 6.07
CA LEU A 119 -6.86 -2.36 7.50
C LEU A 119 -7.32 -1.18 8.34
N GLY A 120 -7.22 0.01 7.78
CA GLY A 120 -7.64 1.23 8.43
C GLY A 120 -7.14 2.43 7.63
N PRO A 121 -7.33 3.65 8.16
CA PRO A 121 -6.83 4.84 7.48
C PRO A 121 -5.32 4.84 7.35
N ARG A 122 -4.83 5.61 6.39
CA ARG A 122 -3.40 5.74 6.16
C ARG A 122 -2.69 6.23 7.43
N PHE A 123 -1.45 5.81 7.57
CA PHE A 123 -0.57 6.26 8.63
C PHE A 123 0.37 7.31 8.05
N VAL A 124 0.45 8.45 8.71
CA VAL A 124 1.27 9.57 8.24
C VAL A 124 2.43 9.78 9.19
N LEU A 125 3.65 9.83 8.63
CA LEU A 125 4.83 10.12 9.43
C LEU A 125 5.76 11.00 8.60
N GLY A 126 5.89 12.27 9.00
CA GLY A 126 6.70 13.21 8.25
C GLY A 126 6.20 13.35 6.83
N PRO A 127 7.09 13.25 5.84
CA PRO A 127 6.70 13.44 4.44
C PRO A 127 6.13 12.17 3.79
N VAL A 128 5.91 11.11 4.56
CA VAL A 128 5.53 9.82 3.99
C VAL A 128 4.21 9.35 4.57
N THR A 129 3.38 8.75 3.72
CA THR A 129 2.16 8.09 4.16
C THR A 129 2.23 6.63 3.78
N CYS A 130 1.65 5.77 4.62
CA CYS A 130 1.61 4.34 4.36
C CYS A 130 0.24 3.80 4.74
N ALA A 131 -0.34 3.00 3.85
CA ALA A 131 -1.62 2.34 4.08
C ALA A 131 -1.45 0.86 3.83
N LEU A 132 -2.17 0.05 4.60
CA LEU A 132 -2.10 -1.40 4.45
C LEU A 132 -3.44 -1.92 3.94
N ALA A 133 -3.37 -2.75 2.90
CA ALA A 133 -4.57 -3.38 2.34
C ALA A 133 -4.38 -4.88 2.32
N ARG A 134 -5.46 -5.59 2.61
CA ARG A 134 -5.48 -7.06 2.58
C ARG A 134 -6.27 -7.50 1.37
N GLU A 135 -5.72 -8.42 0.60
CA GLU A 135 -6.44 -8.95 -0.54
C GLU A 135 -7.66 -9.73 -0.08
N ARG A 136 -8.60 -9.91 -0.99
CA ARG A 136 -9.82 -10.66 -0.68
C ARG A 136 -9.45 -12.09 -0.33
N ASP A 137 -10.10 -12.60 0.72
CA ASP A 137 -9.88 -13.97 1.17
C ASP A 137 -10.49 -14.92 0.15
N LYS A 138 -9.64 -15.70 -0.50
CA LYS A 138 -10.09 -16.63 -1.54
C LYS A 138 -10.91 -17.76 -1.01
N ALA A 139 -10.82 -18.03 0.29
CA ALA A 139 -11.59 -19.10 0.89
C ALA A 139 -13.03 -18.70 1.15
N SER A 140 -13.34 -17.43 1.05
CA SER A 140 -14.69 -16.93 1.34
C SER A 140 -15.58 -17.02 0.11
N PRO A 141 -16.66 -17.78 0.17
CA PRO A 141 -17.56 -17.91 -1.00
C PRO A 141 -18.20 -16.59 -1.38
N GLU A 142 -18.54 -15.79 -0.41
CA GLU A 142 -19.18 -14.52 -0.73
C GLU A 142 -18.26 -13.58 -1.44
N ALA A 143 -17.00 -13.85 -1.40
CA ALA A 143 -16.03 -12.96 -2.00
C ALA A 143 -16.04 -13.01 -3.52
N ASP A 144 -16.71 -13.97 -4.10
CA ASP A 144 -16.77 -14.08 -5.54
C ASP A 144 -17.95 -13.31 -6.08
N PRO A 145 -17.70 -12.17 -6.69
CA PRO A 145 -18.79 -11.31 -7.14
C PRO A 145 -19.39 -11.73 -8.48
N THR A 146 -18.77 -12.60 -9.18
CA THR A 146 -19.29 -12.92 -10.51
C THR A 146 -20.36 -13.94 -10.49
#